data_53b4624a787db7e6614dda6205c7d480
#
_entry.id   53b4624a787db7e6614dda6205c7d480
#
_cell.length_a   1.000
_cell.length_b   1.000
_cell.length_c   1.000
_cell.angle_alpha   90.00
_cell.angle_beta   90.00
_cell.angle_gamma   90.00
#
_symmetry.space_group_name_H-M   'P 1'
#
loop_
_entity.id
_entity.type
_entity.pdbx_description
1 polymer ?
#
loop_
_entity_poly.entity_id
_entity_poly.type
_entity_poly.pdbx_seq_one_letter_code
_entity_poly.pdbx_strand_id
1 'polypeptide(L)'
;EYVSYMKKNAVTGISGYEIKETKENRQTEVESGGKQRAFTVAYKTEDNKEKTKTLIVQKQKKRNFLFFTDWKVSSDEIVANDFNLYLPAGSKAWIDDIKLTEDSKLKDDSDNLEQYKVSLIEGEHKIKVKVPCFRMYRSGFRASDKGNATISKMKISENGKKKFNRKMQDILNAYVKAAKAGKSFSEVAGLFEKDSSCKKENKEFY
;
A
#
# COMPACT_ATOMS: atom_id res chain seq x y z
N GLU A 1 -12.17 -6.44 -11.23
CA GLU A 1 -11.40 -5.23 -11.66
C GLU A 1 -9.89 -5.45 -11.61
N TYR A 2 -9.31 -5.88 -10.47
CA TYR A 2 -7.85 -6.06 -10.32
C TYR A 2 -7.25 -7.05 -11.32
N VAL A 3 -7.85 -8.23 -11.49
CA VAL A 3 -7.39 -9.23 -12.46
C VAL A 3 -7.45 -8.70 -13.90
N SER A 4 -8.48 -7.93 -14.22
CA SER A 4 -8.61 -7.31 -15.54
C SER A 4 -7.55 -6.23 -15.77
N TYR A 5 -7.25 -5.43 -14.74
CA TYR A 5 -6.17 -4.46 -14.74
C TYR A 5 -4.81 -5.14 -14.96
N MET A 6 -4.51 -6.19 -14.20
CA MET A 6 -3.23 -6.93 -14.30
C MET A 6 -3.03 -7.56 -15.68
N LYS A 7 -4.09 -8.15 -16.27
CA LYS A 7 -4.02 -8.67 -17.64
C LYS A 7 -3.67 -7.60 -18.68
N LYS A 8 -4.16 -6.38 -18.48
CA LYS A 8 -3.94 -5.25 -19.39
C LYS A 8 -2.59 -4.57 -19.19
N ASN A 9 -2.05 -4.60 -17.96
CA ASN A 9 -0.87 -3.84 -17.55
C ASN A 9 0.26 -4.74 -17.01
N ALA A 10 0.29 -6.01 -17.39
CA ALA A 10 1.41 -6.90 -17.06
C ALA A 10 2.72 -6.26 -17.52
N VAL A 11 3.53 -5.84 -16.54
CA VAL A 11 4.66 -4.90 -16.77
C VAL A 11 5.92 -5.62 -17.18
N THR A 12 6.01 -6.93 -16.97
CA THR A 12 7.17 -7.73 -17.36
C THR A 12 6.70 -8.91 -18.19
N GLY A 13 6.98 -8.84 -19.48
CA GLY A 13 6.81 -9.98 -20.37
C GLY A 13 7.67 -11.15 -19.88
N ILE A 14 7.09 -12.32 -19.90
CA ILE A 14 7.83 -13.58 -19.79
C ILE A 14 8.18 -13.98 -21.21
N SER A 15 9.48 -14.06 -21.51
CA SER A 15 9.97 -14.45 -22.85
C SER A 15 9.92 -15.96 -23.10
N GLY A 16 9.80 -16.75 -22.04
CA GLY A 16 9.66 -18.20 -22.09
C GLY A 16 9.53 -18.80 -20.71
N TYR A 17 8.96 -19.99 -20.62
CA TYR A 17 8.86 -20.74 -19.37
C TYR A 17 8.99 -22.24 -19.61
N GLU A 18 9.41 -22.96 -18.58
CA GLU A 18 9.46 -24.41 -18.51
C GLU A 18 8.83 -24.88 -17.20
N ILE A 19 7.99 -25.88 -17.26
CA ILE A 19 7.39 -26.49 -16.06
C ILE A 19 8.19 -27.77 -15.75
N LYS A 20 8.72 -27.82 -14.52
CA LYS A 20 9.51 -28.96 -14.03
C LYS A 20 8.77 -29.62 -12.88
N GLU A 21 8.68 -30.94 -12.92
CA GLU A 21 8.30 -31.74 -11.77
C GLU A 21 9.55 -32.15 -11.01
N THR A 22 9.62 -31.83 -9.74
CA THR A 22 10.69 -32.24 -8.83
C THR A 22 10.19 -33.33 -7.87
N LYS A 23 11.12 -33.91 -7.10
CA LYS A 23 10.75 -34.89 -6.05
C LYS A 23 9.92 -34.21 -4.96
N GLU A 24 10.24 -32.98 -4.60
CA GLU A 24 9.50 -32.18 -3.61
C GLU A 24 8.08 -31.89 -4.10
N ASN A 25 7.92 -31.64 -5.41
CA ASN A 25 6.59 -31.43 -5.99
C ASN A 25 5.69 -32.67 -5.85
N ARG A 26 6.25 -33.87 -6.02
CA ARG A 26 5.52 -35.14 -5.83
C ARG A 26 5.16 -35.38 -4.36
N GLN A 27 6.00 -34.96 -3.44
CA GLN A 27 5.72 -35.08 -2.00
C GLN A 27 4.46 -34.29 -1.61
N THR A 28 4.25 -33.11 -2.15
CA THR A 28 3.02 -32.32 -1.94
C THR A 28 1.76 -33.07 -2.35
N GLU A 29 1.80 -33.82 -3.44
CA GLU A 29 0.66 -34.66 -3.89
C GLU A 29 0.38 -35.77 -2.88
N VAL A 30 1.41 -36.44 -2.40
CA VAL A 30 1.29 -37.54 -1.41
C VAL A 30 0.74 -37.02 -0.08
N GLU A 31 1.33 -35.94 0.46
CA GLU A 31 0.93 -35.35 1.75
C GLU A 31 -0.49 -34.79 1.72
N SER A 32 -0.93 -34.28 0.60
CA SER A 32 -2.29 -33.76 0.43
C SER A 32 -3.35 -34.84 0.14
N GLY A 33 -2.95 -36.09 0.02
CA GLY A 33 -3.84 -37.19 -0.40
C GLY A 33 -4.39 -36.98 -1.81
N GLY A 34 -3.58 -36.44 -2.72
CA GLY A 34 -3.95 -36.20 -4.12
C GLY A 34 -4.86 -34.97 -4.33
N LYS A 35 -4.99 -34.08 -3.33
CA LYS A 35 -5.82 -32.87 -3.43
C LYS A 35 -5.04 -31.68 -3.95
N GLN A 36 -3.72 -31.69 -3.83
CA GLN A 36 -2.82 -30.64 -4.28
C GLN A 36 -1.68 -31.24 -5.12
N ARG A 37 -1.19 -30.45 -6.06
CA ARG A 37 0.03 -30.71 -6.83
C ARG A 37 0.87 -29.47 -6.87
N ALA A 38 2.17 -29.63 -6.74
CA ALA A 38 3.11 -28.54 -6.90
C ALA A 38 3.83 -28.65 -8.25
N PHE A 39 4.10 -27.53 -8.88
CA PHE A 39 4.89 -27.43 -10.11
C PHE A 39 5.93 -26.33 -9.94
N THR A 40 7.17 -26.62 -10.24
CA THR A 40 8.22 -25.60 -10.32
C THR A 40 8.24 -25.03 -11.74
N VAL A 41 7.92 -23.76 -11.86
CA VAL A 41 7.98 -23.02 -13.13
C VAL A 41 9.30 -22.24 -13.17
N ALA A 42 10.17 -22.61 -14.10
CA ALA A 42 11.33 -21.82 -14.46
C ALA A 42 10.95 -20.87 -15.59
N TYR A 43 11.23 -19.59 -15.48
CA TYR A 43 10.85 -18.61 -16.50
C TYR A 43 11.95 -17.56 -16.70
N LYS A 44 11.99 -17.00 -17.91
CA LYS A 44 12.87 -15.90 -18.27
C LYS A 44 12.08 -14.61 -18.36
N THR A 45 12.57 -13.59 -17.73
CA THR A 45 12.05 -12.23 -17.84
C THR A 45 12.63 -11.54 -19.09
N GLU A 46 12.01 -10.43 -19.55
CA GLU A 46 12.48 -9.68 -20.73
C GLU A 46 13.93 -9.20 -20.59
N ASP A 47 14.41 -8.94 -19.38
CA ASP A 47 15.81 -8.62 -19.07
C ASP A 47 16.72 -9.86 -19.00
N ASN A 48 16.24 -10.99 -19.55
CA ASN A 48 16.94 -12.25 -19.68
C ASN A 48 17.38 -12.92 -18.36
N LYS A 49 16.78 -12.52 -17.23
CA LYS A 49 17.02 -13.17 -15.94
C LYS A 49 16.17 -14.42 -15.80
N GLU A 50 16.81 -15.48 -15.38
CA GLU A 50 16.12 -16.73 -15.02
C GLU A 50 15.57 -16.62 -13.59
N LYS A 51 14.33 -17.03 -13.43
CA LYS A 51 13.63 -17.10 -12.13
C LYS A 51 12.88 -18.41 -12.04
N THR A 52 12.69 -18.87 -10.83
CA THR A 52 11.86 -20.03 -10.53
C THR A 52 10.75 -19.66 -9.55
N LYS A 53 9.57 -20.23 -9.72
CA LYS A 53 8.46 -20.12 -8.79
C LYS A 53 7.79 -21.48 -8.67
N THR A 54 7.52 -21.93 -7.47
CA THR A 54 6.68 -23.11 -7.25
C THR A 54 5.22 -22.64 -7.20
N LEU A 55 4.37 -23.30 -7.95
CA LEU A 55 2.93 -23.08 -7.97
C LEU A 55 2.22 -24.31 -7.44
N ILE A 56 1.33 -24.12 -6.49
CA ILE A 56 0.46 -25.18 -5.99
C ILE A 56 -0.88 -25.09 -6.70
N VAL A 57 -1.32 -26.19 -7.27
CA VAL A 57 -2.67 -26.33 -7.85
C VAL A 57 -3.53 -27.20 -6.93
N GLN A 58 -4.77 -26.80 -6.77
CA GLN A 58 -5.74 -27.51 -5.95
C GLN A 58 -6.81 -28.15 -6.79
N LYS A 59 -7.10 -29.39 -6.47
CA LYS A 59 -8.19 -30.17 -7.07
C LYS A 59 -9.53 -29.56 -6.71
N GLN A 60 -10.33 -29.24 -7.71
CA GLN A 60 -11.66 -28.71 -7.52
C GLN A 60 -12.68 -29.84 -7.29
N LYS A 61 -13.71 -29.56 -6.48
CA LYS A 61 -14.82 -30.49 -6.27
C LYS A 61 -15.67 -30.69 -7.52
N LYS A 62 -15.79 -29.63 -8.33
CA LYS A 62 -16.55 -29.67 -9.59
C LYS A 62 -15.71 -30.33 -10.68
N ARG A 63 -16.29 -31.29 -11.39
CA ARG A 63 -15.66 -31.95 -12.56
C ARG A 63 -16.08 -31.23 -13.81
N ASN A 64 -15.14 -30.99 -14.70
CA ASN A 64 -15.42 -30.54 -16.06
C ASN A 64 -15.49 -31.75 -16.95
N PHE A 65 -16.62 -32.00 -17.58
CA PHE A 65 -16.97 -33.27 -18.23
C PHE A 65 -16.91 -34.45 -17.23
N LEU A 66 -17.56 -35.55 -17.57
CA LEU A 66 -17.77 -36.71 -16.68
C LEU A 66 -16.50 -37.30 -16.03
N PHE A 67 -15.32 -37.01 -16.58
CA PHE A 67 -14.08 -37.70 -16.18
C PHE A 67 -12.91 -36.77 -15.82
N PHE A 68 -12.94 -35.49 -16.17
CA PHE A 68 -11.81 -34.60 -15.94
C PHE A 68 -11.94 -33.82 -14.65
N THR A 69 -10.93 -33.93 -13.79
CA THR A 69 -10.80 -33.11 -12.59
C THR A 69 -10.32 -31.72 -12.98
N ASP A 70 -11.03 -30.70 -12.54
CA ASP A 70 -10.59 -29.32 -12.66
C ASP A 70 -9.52 -29.00 -11.58
N TRP A 71 -8.46 -28.31 -11.98
CA TRP A 71 -7.37 -27.89 -11.12
C TRP A 71 -7.23 -26.39 -11.21
N LYS A 72 -7.07 -25.72 -10.08
CA LYS A 72 -6.85 -24.28 -10.04
C LYS A 72 -5.61 -23.97 -9.25
N VAL A 73 -4.86 -22.97 -9.68
CA VAL A 73 -3.71 -22.45 -8.94
C VAL A 73 -4.21 -21.89 -7.62
N SER A 74 -3.53 -22.26 -6.52
CA SER A 74 -3.77 -21.66 -5.21
C SER A 74 -3.37 -20.19 -5.24
N SER A 75 -4.25 -19.32 -4.76
CA SER A 75 -3.96 -17.89 -4.66
C SER A 75 -2.85 -17.59 -3.66
N ASP A 76 -2.67 -18.43 -2.66
CA ASP A 76 -1.73 -18.23 -1.55
C ASP A 76 -0.27 -18.17 -2.03
N GLU A 77 0.01 -18.79 -3.18
CA GLU A 77 1.36 -18.80 -3.78
C GLU A 77 1.69 -17.57 -4.63
N ILE A 78 0.70 -16.77 -4.96
CA ILE A 78 0.86 -15.62 -5.86
C ILE A 78 0.35 -14.31 -5.26
N VAL A 79 -0.23 -14.38 -4.07
CA VAL A 79 -0.78 -13.21 -3.37
C VAL A 79 0.08 -12.89 -2.15
N ALA A 80 0.60 -11.70 -2.12
CA ALA A 80 1.17 -11.10 -0.92
C ALA A 80 0.00 -10.76 0.02
N ASN A 81 -0.27 -11.67 0.94
CA ASN A 81 -1.26 -11.43 1.98
C ASN A 81 -0.65 -10.54 3.06
N ASP A 82 -1.52 -9.78 3.74
CA ASP A 82 -1.13 -8.97 4.88
C ASP A 82 -0.01 -7.93 4.57
N PHE A 83 0.05 -7.43 3.33
CA PHE A 83 0.98 -6.38 2.98
C PHE A 83 0.58 -5.07 3.68
N ASN A 84 1.51 -4.49 4.43
CA ASN A 84 1.27 -3.27 5.19
C ASN A 84 1.74 -2.04 4.41
N LEU A 85 0.84 -1.07 4.25
CA LEU A 85 1.13 0.18 3.59
C LEU A 85 0.92 1.33 4.57
N TYR A 86 1.98 2.12 4.80
CA TYR A 86 1.96 3.28 5.69
C TYR A 86 1.92 4.55 4.86
N LEU A 87 0.87 5.34 5.03
CA LEU A 87 0.60 6.56 4.26
C LEU A 87 0.42 7.76 5.20
N PRO A 88 0.74 8.99 4.77
CA PRO A 88 0.45 10.18 5.54
C PRO A 88 -1.03 10.29 5.88
N ALA A 89 -1.35 10.71 7.09
CA ALA A 89 -2.73 10.88 7.54
C ALA A 89 -3.56 11.77 6.61
N GLY A 90 -4.82 11.41 6.39
CA GLY A 90 -5.74 12.13 5.49
C GLY A 90 -5.41 11.97 4.00
N SER A 91 -4.61 10.97 3.62
CA SER A 91 -4.27 10.70 2.23
C SER A 91 -5.40 9.97 1.49
N LYS A 92 -5.42 10.15 0.17
CA LYS A 92 -6.15 9.29 -0.76
C LYS A 92 -5.13 8.55 -1.60
N ALA A 93 -5.21 7.23 -1.69
CA ALA A 93 -4.24 6.44 -2.40
C ALA A 93 -4.88 5.48 -3.41
N TRP A 94 -4.08 5.13 -4.41
CA TRP A 94 -4.43 4.16 -5.46
C TRP A 94 -3.24 3.25 -5.68
N ILE A 95 -3.49 1.94 -5.72
CA ILE A 95 -2.54 0.94 -6.16
C ILE A 95 -3.00 0.45 -7.53
N ASP A 96 -2.12 0.51 -8.51
CA ASP A 96 -2.42 0.13 -9.90
C ASP A 96 -3.73 0.75 -10.42
N ASP A 97 -3.94 2.03 -10.12
CA ASP A 97 -5.14 2.82 -10.43
C ASP A 97 -6.43 2.42 -9.67
N ILE A 98 -6.36 1.42 -8.80
CA ILE A 98 -7.47 1.01 -7.93
C ILE A 98 -7.38 1.80 -6.62
N LYS A 99 -8.45 2.52 -6.29
CA LYS A 99 -8.50 3.33 -5.07
C LYS A 99 -8.55 2.44 -3.83
N LEU A 100 -7.70 2.74 -2.85
CA LEU A 100 -7.81 2.14 -1.51
C LEU A 100 -9.09 2.59 -0.82
N THR A 101 -9.76 1.66 -0.18
CA THR A 101 -10.99 1.89 0.59
C THR A 101 -10.68 1.99 2.07
N GLU A 102 -11.59 2.58 2.82
CA GLU A 102 -11.48 2.66 4.29
C GLU A 102 -11.49 1.28 4.96
N ASP A 103 -12.08 0.26 4.30
CA ASP A 103 -12.11 -1.11 4.81
C ASP A 103 -10.71 -1.74 4.92
N SER A 104 -9.76 -1.24 4.14
CA SER A 104 -8.36 -1.67 4.19
C SER A 104 -7.57 -0.98 5.29
N LYS A 105 -8.13 0.06 5.91
CA LYS A 105 -7.46 0.88 6.92
C LYS A 105 -7.53 0.19 8.27
N LEU A 106 -6.38 0.00 8.89
CA LEU A 106 -6.31 -0.41 10.29
C LEU A 106 -6.48 0.84 11.18
N LYS A 107 -7.08 0.64 12.36
CA LYS A 107 -7.09 1.69 13.37
C LYS A 107 -5.68 1.81 13.92
N ASP A 108 -5.02 2.91 13.61
CA ASP A 108 -3.70 3.22 14.15
C ASP A 108 -3.81 4.46 15.04
N ASP A 109 -3.12 4.42 16.17
CA ASP A 109 -3.04 5.54 17.12
C ASP A 109 -1.91 6.53 16.77
N SER A 110 -1.21 6.34 15.66
CA SER A 110 -0.15 7.25 15.23
C SER A 110 -0.72 8.48 14.51
N ASP A 111 -0.50 9.66 15.05
CA ASP A 111 -1.04 10.94 14.55
C ASP A 111 -0.57 11.31 13.12
N ASN A 112 0.48 10.68 12.61
CA ASN A 112 1.14 11.11 11.38
C ASN A 112 1.00 10.15 10.19
N LEU A 113 0.80 8.85 10.43
CA LEU A 113 0.69 7.83 9.39
C LEU A 113 -0.55 6.96 9.62
N GLU A 114 -1.23 6.65 8.55
CA GLU A 114 -2.32 5.70 8.51
C GLU A 114 -1.81 4.37 7.96
N GLN A 115 -2.11 3.29 8.63
CA GLN A 115 -1.78 1.93 8.19
C GLN A 115 -2.93 1.33 7.42
N TYR A 116 -2.61 0.77 6.26
CA TYR A 116 -3.51 -0.01 5.43
C TYR A 116 -2.98 -1.44 5.33
N LYS A 117 -3.88 -2.41 5.38
CA LYS A 117 -3.59 -3.81 5.15
C LYS A 117 -4.25 -4.24 3.86
N VAL A 118 -3.45 -4.73 2.92
CA VAL A 118 -3.93 -5.07 1.57
C VAL A 118 -3.39 -6.42 1.13
N SER A 119 -4.17 -7.12 0.31
CA SER A 119 -3.72 -8.32 -0.40
C SER A 119 -3.46 -7.95 -1.85
N LEU A 120 -2.26 -8.20 -2.32
CA LEU A 120 -1.78 -7.85 -3.66
C LEU A 120 -1.19 -9.08 -4.34
N ILE A 121 -1.19 -9.13 -5.65
CA ILE A 121 -0.38 -10.13 -6.36
C ILE A 121 1.10 -9.80 -6.09
N GLU A 122 1.92 -10.80 -5.78
CA GLU A 122 3.35 -10.56 -5.58
C GLU A 122 4.00 -9.94 -6.82
N GLY A 123 4.81 -8.92 -6.62
CA GLY A 123 5.53 -8.27 -7.70
C GLY A 123 5.53 -6.75 -7.61
N GLU A 124 5.82 -6.12 -8.73
CA GLU A 124 5.90 -4.67 -8.84
C GLU A 124 4.52 -4.04 -8.99
N HIS A 125 4.27 -3.01 -8.21
CA HIS A 125 3.03 -2.23 -8.20
C HIS A 125 3.33 -0.74 -8.32
N LYS A 126 2.37 0.00 -8.86
CA LYS A 126 2.43 1.46 -8.91
C LYS A 126 1.51 2.05 -7.85
N ILE A 127 2.02 3.02 -7.10
CA ILE A 127 1.23 3.74 -6.12
C ILE A 127 1.12 5.21 -6.47
N LYS A 128 -0.08 5.75 -6.27
CA LYS A 128 -0.37 7.19 -6.32
C LYS A 128 -0.93 7.59 -4.97
N VAL A 129 -0.38 8.66 -4.39
CA VAL A 129 -0.88 9.21 -3.11
C VAL A 129 -1.13 10.70 -3.26
N LYS A 130 -2.32 11.11 -2.84
CA LYS A 130 -2.76 12.52 -2.84
C LYS A 130 -3.05 12.95 -1.41
N VAL A 131 -2.32 13.95 -0.94
CA VAL A 131 -2.53 14.61 0.35
C VAL A 131 -2.85 16.09 0.08
N PRO A 132 -3.76 16.72 0.83
CA PRO A 132 -4.04 18.15 0.69
C PRO A 132 -2.74 18.97 0.84
N CYS A 133 -2.57 19.98 0.02
CA CYS A 133 -1.40 20.87 -0.03
C CYS A 133 -0.09 20.25 -0.53
N PHE A 134 -0.02 18.97 -0.78
CA PHE A 134 1.17 18.31 -1.33
C PHE A 134 1.03 18.03 -2.82
N ARG A 135 2.18 17.86 -3.51
CA ARG A 135 2.19 17.34 -4.89
C ARG A 135 1.78 15.87 -4.85
N MET A 136 1.08 15.43 -5.90
CA MET A 136 0.75 14.02 -6.00
C MET A 136 2.04 13.19 -6.05
N TYR A 137 2.15 12.27 -5.12
CA TYR A 137 3.23 11.30 -5.08
C TYR A 137 2.92 10.13 -6.03
N ARG A 138 3.94 9.70 -6.77
CA ARG A 138 3.88 8.53 -7.64
C ARG A 138 5.18 7.76 -7.50
N SER A 139 5.09 6.46 -7.30
CA SER A 139 6.26 5.57 -7.20
C SER A 139 5.86 4.14 -7.55
N GLY A 140 6.87 3.29 -7.72
CA GLY A 140 6.72 1.85 -7.69
C GLY A 140 7.08 1.31 -6.31
N PHE A 141 6.54 0.15 -5.97
CA PHE A 141 6.95 -0.66 -4.84
C PHE A 141 6.75 -2.14 -5.18
N ARG A 142 7.45 -3.01 -4.47
CA ARG A 142 7.34 -4.46 -4.63
C ARG A 142 6.50 -5.05 -3.51
N ALA A 143 5.40 -5.71 -3.85
CA ALA A 143 4.62 -6.48 -2.90
C ALA A 143 5.23 -7.87 -2.69
N SER A 144 5.34 -8.29 -1.45
CA SER A 144 5.71 -9.63 -1.01
C SER A 144 4.89 -9.99 0.22
N ASP A 145 4.74 -11.28 0.48
CA ASP A 145 3.99 -11.73 1.66
C ASP A 145 4.55 -11.11 2.95
N LYS A 146 3.66 -10.61 3.80
CA LYS A 146 3.99 -9.87 5.04
C LYS A 146 4.97 -8.70 4.85
N GLY A 147 5.12 -8.23 3.62
CA GLY A 147 5.94 -7.06 3.30
C GLY A 147 5.30 -5.75 3.74
N ASN A 148 6.05 -4.67 3.59
CA ASN A 148 5.55 -3.34 3.86
C ASN A 148 6.11 -2.28 2.90
N ALA A 149 5.40 -1.17 2.78
CA ALA A 149 5.89 0.03 2.13
C ALA A 149 5.47 1.28 2.91
N THR A 150 6.36 2.24 3.05
CA THR A 150 6.12 3.48 3.79
C THR A 150 6.33 4.69 2.89
N ILE A 151 5.32 5.55 2.83
CA ILE A 151 5.39 6.81 2.12
C ILE A 151 5.26 7.93 3.15
N SER A 152 6.38 8.49 3.57
CA SER A 152 6.44 9.57 4.57
C SER A 152 6.95 10.89 4.00
N LYS A 153 7.66 10.88 2.87
CA LYS A 153 8.28 12.07 2.29
C LYS A 153 7.53 12.53 1.05
N MET A 154 6.76 13.61 1.19
CA MET A 154 6.06 14.25 0.09
C MET A 154 6.49 15.70 -0.08
N LYS A 155 6.53 16.19 -1.33
CA LYS A 155 6.87 17.58 -1.63
C LYS A 155 5.61 18.46 -1.57
N ILE A 156 5.67 19.56 -0.84
CA ILE A 156 4.60 20.56 -0.80
C ILE A 156 4.40 21.13 -2.22
N SER A 157 3.15 21.30 -2.63
CA SER A 157 2.81 21.97 -3.90
C SER A 157 2.94 23.50 -3.76
N GLU A 158 3.12 24.22 -4.86
CA GLU A 158 3.16 25.70 -4.81
C GLU A 158 1.87 26.29 -4.26
N ASN A 159 0.72 25.70 -4.59
CA ASN A 159 -0.56 26.11 -4.01
C ASN A 159 -0.64 25.77 -2.50
N GLY A 160 -0.05 24.63 -2.10
CA GLY A 160 0.08 24.24 -0.69
C GLY A 160 0.93 25.24 0.09
N LYS A 161 2.07 25.65 -0.45
CA LYS A 161 2.92 26.70 0.17
C LYS A 161 2.14 28.01 0.36
N LYS A 162 1.42 28.45 -0.67
CA LYS A 162 0.58 29.67 -0.60
C LYS A 162 -0.48 29.56 0.52
N LYS A 163 -1.18 28.42 0.58
CA LYS A 163 -2.18 28.17 1.63
C LYS A 163 -1.56 28.14 3.02
N PHE A 164 -0.43 27.46 3.16
CA PHE A 164 0.30 27.38 4.42
C PHE A 164 0.74 28.79 4.89
N ASN A 165 1.42 29.54 4.03
CA ASN A 165 1.89 30.89 4.34
C ASN A 165 0.72 31.80 4.73
N ARG A 166 -0.39 31.75 4.01
CA ARG A 166 -1.59 32.52 4.34
C ARG A 166 -2.13 32.14 5.73
N LYS A 167 -2.24 30.85 6.01
CA LYS A 167 -2.72 30.38 7.32
C LYS A 167 -1.78 30.79 8.45
N MET A 168 -0.46 30.69 8.23
CA MET A 168 0.53 31.18 9.20
C MET A 168 0.41 32.68 9.44
N GLN A 169 0.23 33.48 8.39
CA GLN A 169 0.02 34.92 8.51
C GLN A 169 -1.26 35.23 9.32
N ASP A 170 -2.36 34.52 9.05
CA ASP A 170 -3.62 34.68 9.78
C ASP A 170 -3.45 34.34 11.27
N ILE A 171 -2.70 33.28 11.59
CA ILE A 171 -2.39 32.88 12.97
C ILE A 171 -1.54 33.97 13.68
N LEU A 172 -0.47 34.42 13.02
CA LEU A 172 0.41 35.45 13.58
C LEU A 172 -0.35 36.75 13.80
N ASN A 173 -1.18 37.18 12.86
CA ASN A 173 -1.99 38.39 13.01
C ASN A 173 -2.97 38.28 14.16
N ALA A 174 -3.63 37.13 14.31
CA ALA A 174 -4.56 36.89 15.43
C ALA A 174 -3.84 36.88 16.77
N TYR A 175 -2.66 36.25 16.85
CA TYR A 175 -1.81 36.22 18.02
C TYR A 175 -1.38 37.62 18.43
N VAL A 176 -0.79 38.40 17.52
CA VAL A 176 -0.34 39.77 17.79
C VAL A 176 -1.50 40.69 18.20
N LYS A 177 -2.65 40.56 17.55
CA LYS A 177 -3.86 41.34 17.89
C LYS A 177 -4.33 41.05 19.31
N ALA A 178 -4.36 39.79 19.71
CA ALA A 178 -4.78 39.39 21.05
C ALA A 178 -3.77 39.88 22.11
N ALA A 179 -2.47 39.73 21.88
CA ALA A 179 -1.42 40.20 22.77
C ALA A 179 -1.49 41.72 22.96
N LYS A 180 -1.63 42.50 21.87
CA LYS A 180 -1.79 43.98 21.96
C LYS A 180 -3.05 44.40 22.70
N ALA A 181 -4.08 43.60 22.70
CA ALA A 181 -5.32 43.86 23.42
C ALA A 181 -5.28 43.38 24.89
N GLY A 182 -4.14 42.88 25.38
CA GLY A 182 -3.99 42.34 26.74
C GLY A 182 -4.83 41.11 27.03
N LYS A 183 -5.20 40.37 25.98
CA LYS A 183 -6.01 39.15 26.12
C LYS A 183 -5.16 37.99 26.65
N SER A 184 -5.78 37.08 27.38
CA SER A 184 -5.05 35.93 27.90
C SER A 184 -4.71 34.89 26.79
N PHE A 185 -3.69 34.06 27.02
CA PHE A 185 -3.31 33.01 26.09
C PHE A 185 -4.47 32.07 25.75
N SER A 186 -5.40 31.88 26.68
CA SER A 186 -6.58 31.00 26.43
C SER A 186 -7.42 31.40 25.21
N GLU A 187 -7.44 32.68 24.85
CA GLU A 187 -8.16 33.19 23.69
C GLU A 187 -7.49 32.84 22.35
N VAL A 188 -6.18 32.63 22.37
CA VAL A 188 -5.39 32.22 21.18
C VAL A 188 -4.97 30.77 21.21
N ALA A 189 -5.19 30.07 22.30
CA ALA A 189 -4.82 28.67 22.47
C ALA A 189 -5.42 27.73 21.40
N GLY A 190 -6.60 28.08 20.85
CA GLY A 190 -7.24 27.38 19.77
C GLY A 190 -6.59 27.51 18.39
N LEU A 191 -5.62 28.42 18.24
CA LEU A 191 -4.81 28.57 17.03
C LEU A 191 -3.73 27.49 16.92
N PHE A 192 -3.41 26.84 18.03
CA PHE A 192 -2.40 25.80 18.13
C PHE A 192 -3.05 24.43 18.26
N GLU A 193 -2.35 23.43 17.74
CA GLU A 193 -2.77 22.04 17.90
C GLU A 193 -2.78 21.65 19.39
N LYS A 194 -3.80 20.87 19.77
CA LYS A 194 -3.94 20.38 21.13
C LYS A 194 -2.68 19.59 21.53
N ASP A 195 -2.15 19.88 22.71
CA ASP A 195 -1.00 19.19 23.31
C ASP A 195 0.33 19.31 22.54
N SER A 196 0.42 20.15 21.50
CA SER A 196 1.66 20.38 20.75
C SER A 196 2.73 21.09 21.60
N SER A 197 4.02 20.79 21.32
CA SER A 197 5.17 21.52 21.93
C SER A 197 5.09 23.01 21.64
N CYS A 198 4.72 23.36 20.42
CA CYS A 198 4.54 24.76 20.00
C CYS A 198 3.51 25.50 20.86
N LYS A 199 2.41 24.83 21.23
CA LYS A 199 1.41 25.44 22.14
C LYS A 199 1.96 25.65 23.54
N LYS A 200 2.72 24.70 24.08
CA LYS A 200 3.35 24.78 25.40
C LYS A 200 4.36 25.92 25.45
N GLU A 201 5.28 25.96 24.51
CA GLU A 201 6.30 27.00 24.40
C GLU A 201 5.69 28.41 24.26
N ASN A 202 4.71 28.56 23.34
CA ASN A 202 4.06 29.87 23.17
C ASN A 202 3.26 30.33 24.41
N LYS A 203 2.76 29.41 25.24
CA LYS A 203 2.10 29.75 26.49
C LYS A 203 3.09 30.39 27.50
N GLU A 204 4.35 29.96 27.48
CA GLU A 204 5.39 30.50 28.36
C GLU A 204 5.86 31.89 27.92
N PHE A 205 5.79 32.21 26.64
CA PHE A 205 6.21 33.48 26.07
C PHE A 205 5.08 34.53 25.95
N TYR A 206 3.83 34.14 26.13
CA TYR A 206 2.67 35.01 25.98
C TYR A 206 2.42 35.84 27.25
#